data_428e0957ff956d52a6046b654ca2ec73
#
_entry.id   428e0957ff956d52a6046b654ca2ec73
#
_cell.length_a   1.000
_cell.length_b   1.000
_cell.length_c   1.000
_cell.angle_alpha   90.00
_cell.angle_beta   90.00
_cell.angle_gamma   90.00
#
_symmetry.space_group_name_H-M   'P 1'
#
loop_
_entity.id
_entity.type
_entity.pdbx_description
1 polymer ?
#
loop_
_entity_poly.entity_id
_entity_poly.type
_entity_poly.pdbx_seq_one_letter_code
_entity_poly.pdbx_strand_id
1 'polypeptide(L)'
;MKGNSKLGSPPWMTAEGMVDLTKLPIDFILKQAIDPEYKEFRSACVLLGSMASVGRLEAGLYLLGLLGWYASDLQRLEVIAEQLAHSPHGSSANALLAEIRRVRSSNTTRRYLDRVLRSLAVLPPHLVESGLEALAEDTSFSPKMRAKFFATVAR
;
A
#
# COMPACT_ATOMS: atom_id res chain seq x y z
N MET A 1 37.76 -11.67 15.96
CA MET A 1 36.35 -11.54 16.25
C MET A 1 35.68 -12.84 16.63
N LYS A 2 36.27 -13.49 17.59
CA LYS A 2 35.80 -14.81 18.04
C LYS A 2 34.57 -14.74 18.97
N GLY A 3 34.17 -13.55 19.41
CA GLY A 3 33.06 -13.37 20.34
C GLY A 3 31.66 -13.45 19.73
N ASN A 4 31.54 -13.19 18.42
CA ASN A 4 30.23 -13.16 17.75
C ASN A 4 29.69 -14.52 17.35
N SER A 5 30.54 -15.56 17.34
CA SER A 5 30.13 -16.91 16.99
C SER A 5 29.20 -17.55 18.02
N LYS A 6 29.09 -16.96 19.22
CA LYS A 6 28.23 -17.46 20.29
C LYS A 6 26.82 -16.88 20.27
N LEU A 7 26.56 -15.80 19.50
CA LEU A 7 25.29 -15.13 19.51
C LEU A 7 24.28 -15.74 18.52
N GLY A 8 24.75 -16.59 17.59
CA GLY A 8 23.91 -17.17 16.57
C GLY A 8 23.34 -16.12 15.61
N SER A 9 22.64 -16.57 14.59
CA SER A 9 21.93 -15.71 13.65
C SER A 9 20.59 -15.28 14.25
N PRO A 10 20.10 -14.05 13.93
CA PRO A 10 18.76 -13.63 14.33
C PRO A 10 17.71 -14.60 13.76
N PRO A 11 16.56 -14.79 14.45
CA PRO A 11 15.51 -15.71 14.01
C PRO A 11 14.96 -15.42 12.61
N TRP A 12 15.06 -14.17 12.15
CA TRP A 12 14.58 -13.74 10.85
C TRP A 12 15.65 -13.82 9.74
N MET A 13 16.79 -14.39 10.05
CA MET A 13 17.86 -14.60 9.07
C MET A 13 17.86 -16.05 8.62
N THR A 14 17.92 -16.30 7.30
CA THR A 14 18.05 -17.64 6.76
C THR A 14 19.50 -18.12 6.83
N ALA A 15 19.72 -19.41 6.65
CA ALA A 15 21.06 -20.00 6.63
C ALA A 15 21.94 -19.41 5.51
N GLU A 16 21.32 -18.95 4.42
CA GLU A 16 22.00 -18.32 3.28
C GLU A 16 22.28 -16.83 3.49
N GLY A 17 21.94 -16.26 4.66
CA GLY A 17 22.12 -14.85 4.96
C GLY A 17 21.05 -13.93 4.41
N MET A 18 19.92 -14.47 3.97
CA MET A 18 18.77 -13.70 3.51
C MET A 18 17.83 -13.39 4.66
N VAL A 19 17.00 -12.35 4.48
CA VAL A 19 15.99 -11.98 5.48
C VAL A 19 14.72 -12.79 5.23
N ASP A 20 14.21 -13.44 6.29
CA ASP A 20 12.93 -14.11 6.27
C ASP A 20 11.84 -13.10 6.68
N LEU A 21 11.09 -12.59 5.71
CA LEU A 21 10.07 -11.59 5.94
C LEU A 21 8.91 -12.09 6.82
N THR A 22 8.71 -13.40 6.89
CA THR A 22 7.66 -13.98 7.75
C THR A 22 8.00 -13.89 9.23
N LYS A 23 9.28 -13.72 9.56
CA LYS A 23 9.79 -13.67 10.94
C LYS A 23 10.38 -12.32 11.33
N LEU A 24 10.57 -11.41 10.38
CA LEU A 24 11.17 -10.10 10.64
C LEU A 24 10.34 -9.32 11.67
N PRO A 25 10.96 -8.78 12.74
CA PRO A 25 10.22 -7.97 13.72
C PRO A 25 9.65 -6.72 13.06
N ILE A 26 8.37 -6.47 13.29
CA ILE A 26 7.66 -5.36 12.66
C ILE A 26 7.81 -4.03 13.41
N ASP A 27 8.03 -4.07 14.72
CA ASP A 27 8.02 -2.87 15.57
C ASP A 27 8.98 -1.78 15.12
N PHE A 28 10.18 -2.16 14.74
CA PHE A 28 11.19 -1.24 14.23
C PHE A 28 10.73 -0.58 12.91
N ILE A 29 10.11 -1.37 12.05
CA ILE A 29 9.61 -0.91 10.76
C ILE A 29 8.44 0.06 10.94
N LEU A 30 7.59 -0.19 11.93
CA LEU A 30 6.47 0.70 12.26
C LEU A 30 6.97 2.09 12.68
N LYS A 31 8.02 2.15 13.50
CA LYS A 31 8.65 3.42 13.88
C LYS A 31 9.26 4.14 12.67
N GLN A 32 9.93 3.39 11.81
CA GLN A 32 10.54 3.94 10.60
C GLN A 32 9.49 4.51 9.64
N ALA A 33 8.31 3.90 9.59
CA ALA A 33 7.21 4.35 8.72
C ALA A 33 6.63 5.71 9.11
N ILE A 34 6.82 6.15 10.35
CA ILE A 34 6.37 7.47 10.81
C ILE A 34 7.53 8.46 10.99
N ASP A 35 8.74 8.11 10.52
CA ASP A 35 9.87 9.00 10.55
C ASP A 35 9.63 10.21 9.63
N PRO A 36 9.99 11.44 10.07
CA PRO A 36 9.85 12.64 9.25
C PRO A 36 10.65 12.58 7.95
N GLU A 37 11.75 11.84 7.92
CA GLU A 37 12.58 11.72 6.73
C GLU A 37 11.90 10.79 5.70
N TYR A 38 11.68 11.32 4.50
CA TYR A 38 10.99 10.61 3.44
C TYR A 38 11.64 9.28 3.06
N LYS A 39 12.97 9.22 3.02
CA LYS A 39 13.70 7.99 2.67
C LYS A 39 13.43 6.87 3.67
N GLU A 40 13.44 7.19 4.96
CA GLU A 40 13.14 6.25 6.03
C GLU A 40 11.69 5.74 5.93
N PHE A 41 10.76 6.65 5.78
CA PHE A 41 9.35 6.34 5.55
C PHE A 41 9.18 5.39 4.34
N ARG A 42 9.78 5.74 3.20
CA ARG A 42 9.63 4.97 1.96
C ARG A 42 10.19 3.56 2.11
N SER A 43 11.37 3.43 2.70
CA SER A 43 11.99 2.12 2.95
C SER A 43 11.09 1.25 3.84
N ALA A 44 10.53 1.82 4.89
CA ALA A 44 9.61 1.11 5.78
C ALA A 44 8.35 0.65 5.04
N CYS A 45 7.76 1.51 4.23
CA CYS A 45 6.55 1.15 3.45
C CYS A 45 6.82 0.01 2.47
N VAL A 46 7.97 0.03 1.79
CA VAL A 46 8.35 -1.06 0.88
C VAL A 46 8.50 -2.39 1.64
N LEU A 47 9.11 -2.37 2.82
CA LEU A 47 9.20 -3.55 3.67
C LEU A 47 7.82 -4.03 4.12
N LEU A 48 6.94 -3.12 4.53
CA LEU A 48 5.57 -3.47 4.92
C LEU A 48 4.80 -4.11 3.75
N GLY A 49 4.94 -3.58 2.54
CA GLY A 49 4.36 -4.16 1.35
C GLY A 49 4.87 -5.58 1.07
N SER A 50 6.18 -5.79 1.20
CA SER A 50 6.80 -7.09 1.04
C SER A 50 6.32 -8.08 2.12
N MET A 51 6.20 -7.64 3.36
CA MET A 51 5.66 -8.46 4.45
C MET A 51 4.20 -8.83 4.21
N ALA A 52 3.39 -7.90 3.73
CA ALA A 52 2.00 -8.16 3.36
C ALA A 52 1.91 -9.21 2.25
N SER A 53 2.81 -9.15 1.26
CA SER A 53 2.83 -10.09 0.13
C SER A 53 3.15 -11.52 0.55
N VAL A 54 3.84 -11.72 1.67
CA VAL A 54 4.12 -13.05 2.22
C VAL A 54 3.11 -13.47 3.29
N GLY A 55 1.98 -12.77 3.38
CA GLY A 55 0.84 -13.16 4.22
C GLY A 55 0.82 -12.54 5.62
N ARG A 56 1.66 -11.55 5.91
CA ARG A 56 1.65 -10.86 7.20
C ARG A 56 0.54 -9.81 7.22
N LEU A 57 -0.58 -10.19 7.76
CA LEU A 57 -1.79 -9.35 7.81
C LEU A 57 -1.54 -8.02 8.54
N GLU A 58 -0.79 -8.02 9.64
CA GLU A 58 -0.50 -6.82 10.42
C GLU A 58 0.22 -5.75 9.60
N ALA A 59 1.06 -6.14 8.64
CA ALA A 59 1.73 -5.19 7.76
C ALA A 59 0.74 -4.45 6.86
N GLY A 60 -0.22 -5.18 6.28
CA GLY A 60 -1.29 -4.59 5.47
C GLY A 60 -2.19 -3.66 6.28
N LEU A 61 -2.56 -4.07 7.50
CA LEU A 61 -3.37 -3.25 8.39
C LEU A 61 -2.65 -1.96 8.78
N TYR A 62 -1.35 -2.02 9.00
CA TYR A 62 -0.56 -0.84 9.32
C TYR A 62 -0.51 0.13 8.14
N LEU A 63 -0.32 -0.38 6.92
CA LEU A 63 -0.38 0.44 5.70
C LEU A 63 -1.72 1.17 5.58
N LEU A 64 -2.83 0.51 5.93
CA LEU A 64 -4.16 1.16 5.97
C LEU A 64 -4.19 2.32 6.97
N GLY A 65 -3.61 2.12 8.15
CA GLY A 65 -3.50 3.18 9.16
C GLY A 65 -2.70 4.37 8.66
N LEU A 66 -1.63 4.12 7.89
CA LEU A 66 -0.80 5.18 7.33
C LEU A 66 -1.54 6.04 6.31
N LEU A 67 -2.54 5.52 5.60
CA LEU A 67 -3.40 6.35 4.74
C LEU A 67 -4.07 7.48 5.51
N GLY A 68 -4.60 7.18 6.69
CA GLY A 68 -5.19 8.18 7.57
C GLY A 68 -4.15 9.11 8.18
N TRP A 69 -3.02 8.58 8.59
CA TRP A 69 -1.93 9.35 9.21
C TRP A 69 -1.36 10.40 8.27
N TYR A 70 -1.19 10.05 6.99
CA TYR A 70 -0.66 10.95 5.97
C TYR A 70 -1.74 11.50 5.03
N ALA A 71 -2.96 11.70 5.51
CA ALA A 71 -4.13 12.05 4.68
C ALA A 71 -3.94 13.29 3.80
N SER A 72 -3.09 14.23 4.21
CA SER A 72 -2.82 15.46 3.45
C SER A 72 -1.46 15.48 2.73
N ASP A 73 -0.69 14.42 2.82
CA ASP A 73 0.64 14.32 2.20
C ASP A 73 0.59 13.41 0.98
N LEU A 74 0.33 14.01 -0.18
CA LEU A 74 0.14 13.27 -1.43
C LEU A 74 1.37 12.44 -1.84
N GLN A 75 2.58 12.94 -1.58
CA GLN A 75 3.81 12.21 -1.91
C GLN A 75 3.91 10.91 -1.12
N ARG A 76 3.59 10.95 0.17
CA ARG A 76 3.60 9.76 1.02
C ARG A 76 2.43 8.83 0.71
N LEU A 77 1.27 9.39 0.43
CA LEU A 77 0.10 8.59 0.05
C LEU A 77 0.35 7.76 -1.22
N GLU A 78 1.09 8.28 -2.19
CA GLU A 78 1.44 7.52 -3.40
C GLU A 78 2.22 6.23 -3.05
N VAL A 79 3.18 6.34 -2.15
CA VAL A 79 3.97 5.18 -1.71
C VAL A 79 3.09 4.16 -1.01
N ILE A 80 2.22 4.62 -0.11
CA ILE A 80 1.32 3.75 0.65
C ILE A 80 0.35 3.02 -0.30
N ALA A 81 -0.26 3.75 -1.23
CA ALA A 81 -1.19 3.17 -2.20
C ALA A 81 -0.49 2.12 -3.08
N GLU A 82 0.74 2.36 -3.48
CA GLU A 82 1.53 1.38 -4.24
C GLU A 82 1.75 0.09 -3.44
N GLN A 83 2.06 0.21 -2.17
CA GLN A 83 2.32 -0.96 -1.32
C GLN A 83 1.04 -1.72 -0.97
N LEU A 84 -0.10 -1.06 -0.89
CA LEU A 84 -1.39 -1.72 -0.66
C LEU A 84 -1.77 -2.70 -1.78
N ALA A 85 -1.22 -2.54 -2.98
CA ALA A 85 -1.40 -3.51 -4.07
C ALA A 85 -0.85 -4.90 -3.72
N HIS A 86 0.07 -4.99 -2.76
CA HIS A 86 0.65 -6.24 -2.28
C HIS A 86 -0.18 -6.91 -1.17
N SER A 87 -1.25 -6.27 -0.72
CA SER A 87 -2.14 -6.77 0.33
C SER A 87 -3.51 -7.08 -0.27
N PRO A 88 -3.72 -8.30 -0.81
CA PRO A 88 -4.92 -8.64 -1.59
C PRO A 88 -6.12 -8.95 -0.68
N HIS A 89 -6.57 -7.98 0.09
CA HIS A 89 -7.71 -8.07 0.99
C HIS A 89 -8.77 -7.04 0.65
N GLY A 90 -10.03 -7.35 0.99
CA GLY A 90 -11.15 -6.44 0.76
C GLY A 90 -10.97 -5.08 1.43
N SER A 91 -10.34 -5.05 2.61
CA SER A 91 -10.03 -3.80 3.31
C SER A 91 -9.09 -2.89 2.53
N SER A 92 -8.09 -3.45 1.85
CA SER A 92 -7.18 -2.68 0.99
C SER A 92 -7.93 -2.11 -0.22
N ALA A 93 -8.74 -2.93 -0.87
CA ALA A 93 -9.56 -2.49 -2.00
C ALA A 93 -10.53 -1.38 -1.59
N ASN A 94 -11.24 -1.56 -0.49
CA ASN A 94 -12.20 -0.57 0.01
C ASN A 94 -11.54 0.74 0.39
N ALA A 95 -10.36 0.69 1.03
CA ALA A 95 -9.62 1.89 1.40
C ALA A 95 -9.16 2.68 0.16
N LEU A 96 -8.66 1.99 -0.86
CA LEU A 96 -8.24 2.64 -2.11
C LEU A 96 -9.43 3.24 -2.87
N LEU A 97 -10.55 2.53 -2.92
CA LEU A 97 -11.79 3.07 -3.52
C LEU A 97 -12.28 4.30 -2.77
N ALA A 98 -12.21 4.29 -1.43
CA ALA A 98 -12.59 5.43 -0.60
C ALA A 98 -11.68 6.64 -0.85
N GLU A 99 -10.40 6.44 -1.14
CA GLU A 99 -9.46 7.52 -1.47
C GLU A 99 -9.85 8.27 -2.73
N ILE A 100 -10.40 7.58 -3.72
CA ILE A 100 -10.88 8.22 -4.95
C ILE A 100 -12.00 9.21 -4.65
N ARG A 101 -12.88 8.90 -3.70
CA ARG A 101 -13.97 9.79 -3.28
C ARG A 101 -13.47 10.92 -2.38
N ARG A 102 -12.51 10.64 -1.50
CA ARG A 102 -11.97 11.61 -0.56
C ARG A 102 -11.09 12.65 -1.26
N VAL A 103 -10.23 12.19 -2.17
CA VAL A 103 -9.25 13.03 -2.87
C VAL A 103 -9.82 13.36 -4.26
N ARG A 104 -10.50 14.49 -4.37
CA ARG A 104 -11.11 14.91 -5.63
C ARG A 104 -10.05 15.15 -6.71
N SER A 105 -10.39 14.85 -7.96
CA SER A 105 -9.50 15.04 -9.10
C SER A 105 -9.19 16.52 -9.33
N SER A 106 -7.91 16.82 -9.45
CA SER A 106 -7.38 18.16 -9.74
C SER A 106 -5.99 18.00 -10.36
N ASN A 107 -5.37 19.12 -10.77
CA ASN A 107 -4.01 19.08 -11.30
C ASN A 107 -2.99 18.59 -10.27
N THR A 108 -3.22 18.84 -8.97
CA THR A 108 -2.31 18.44 -7.91
C THR A 108 -2.53 17.00 -7.44
N THR A 109 -3.72 16.44 -7.63
CA THR A 109 -4.09 15.10 -7.14
C THR A 109 -4.07 14.02 -8.22
N ARG A 110 -3.95 14.40 -9.48
CA ARG A 110 -4.02 13.47 -10.62
C ARG A 110 -3.03 12.32 -10.50
N ARG A 111 -1.80 12.62 -10.14
CA ARG A 111 -0.74 11.62 -10.03
C ARG A 111 -1.06 10.58 -8.95
N TYR A 112 -1.56 11.04 -7.81
CA TYR A 112 -1.97 10.14 -6.74
C TYR A 112 -3.13 9.25 -7.16
N LEU A 113 -4.18 9.84 -7.75
CA LEU A 113 -5.35 9.08 -8.21
C LEU A 113 -4.99 8.05 -9.28
N ASP A 114 -4.08 8.39 -10.20
CA ASP A 114 -3.59 7.43 -11.19
C ASP A 114 -2.84 6.26 -10.52
N ARG A 115 -2.09 6.53 -9.45
CA ARG A 115 -1.44 5.48 -8.66
C ARG A 115 -2.48 4.59 -7.95
N VAL A 116 -3.50 5.18 -7.36
CA VAL A 116 -4.59 4.43 -6.71
C VAL A 116 -5.27 3.50 -7.72
N LEU A 117 -5.59 3.98 -8.91
CA LEU A 117 -6.20 3.17 -9.96
C LEU A 117 -5.28 2.03 -10.42
N ARG A 118 -3.98 2.28 -10.54
CA ARG A 118 -3.02 1.22 -10.86
C ARG A 118 -2.95 0.14 -9.80
N SER A 119 -3.00 0.52 -8.54
CA SER A 119 -3.02 -0.43 -7.42
C SER A 119 -4.31 -1.26 -7.43
N LEU A 120 -5.45 -0.63 -7.68
CA LEU A 120 -6.73 -1.33 -7.83
C LEU A 120 -6.70 -2.33 -8.99
N ALA A 121 -6.04 -1.98 -10.10
CA ALA A 121 -5.90 -2.87 -11.26
C ALA A 121 -5.05 -4.12 -10.96
N VAL A 122 -4.17 -4.06 -9.98
CA VAL A 122 -3.32 -5.19 -9.57
C VAL A 122 -4.05 -6.12 -8.59
N LEU A 123 -4.97 -5.58 -7.78
CA LEU A 123 -5.73 -6.37 -6.82
C LEU A 123 -6.67 -7.36 -7.52
N PRO A 124 -7.02 -8.48 -6.85
CA PRO A 124 -7.94 -9.44 -7.45
C PRO A 124 -9.25 -8.77 -7.91
N PRO A 125 -9.73 -9.05 -9.14
CA PRO A 125 -10.90 -8.38 -9.70
C PRO A 125 -12.14 -8.46 -8.81
N HIS A 126 -12.39 -9.59 -8.15
CA HIS A 126 -13.55 -9.77 -7.29
C HIS A 126 -13.59 -8.82 -6.08
N LEU A 127 -12.43 -8.22 -5.72
CA LEU A 127 -12.36 -7.25 -4.61
C LEU A 127 -12.67 -5.82 -5.05
N VAL A 128 -12.49 -5.50 -6.33
CA VAL A 128 -12.52 -4.10 -6.82
C VAL A 128 -13.63 -3.83 -7.82
N GLU A 129 -14.14 -4.85 -8.49
CA GLU A 129 -15.02 -4.73 -9.66
C GLU A 129 -16.30 -3.94 -9.34
N SER A 130 -17.06 -4.34 -8.31
CA SER A 130 -18.30 -3.66 -7.97
C SER A 130 -18.08 -2.21 -7.53
N GLY A 131 -16.99 -1.95 -6.80
CA GLY A 131 -16.65 -0.60 -6.36
C GLY A 131 -16.27 0.32 -7.51
N LEU A 132 -15.49 -0.18 -8.48
CA LEU A 132 -15.13 0.58 -9.67
C LEU A 132 -16.34 0.82 -10.58
N GLU A 133 -17.25 -0.15 -10.71
CA GLU A 133 -18.50 0.02 -11.44
C GLU A 133 -19.37 1.11 -10.82
N ALA A 134 -19.48 1.12 -9.49
CA ALA A 134 -20.21 2.16 -8.78
C ALA A 134 -19.60 3.55 -9.01
N LEU A 135 -18.28 3.65 -9.05
CA LEU A 135 -17.60 4.92 -9.38
C LEU A 135 -17.84 5.34 -10.82
N ALA A 136 -17.84 4.39 -11.77
CA ALA A 136 -18.09 4.68 -13.19
C ALA A 136 -19.52 5.19 -13.43
N GLU A 137 -20.45 4.81 -12.58
CA GLU A 137 -21.85 5.25 -12.66
C GLU A 137 -22.13 6.53 -11.85
N ASP A 138 -21.19 6.97 -11.03
CA ASP A 138 -21.35 8.14 -10.17
C ASP A 138 -21.17 9.44 -10.96
N THR A 139 -22.29 10.13 -11.19
CA THR A 139 -22.33 11.37 -11.99
C THR A 139 -21.66 12.56 -11.31
N SER A 140 -21.25 12.45 -10.03
CA SER A 140 -20.46 13.48 -9.37
C SER A 140 -19.01 13.55 -9.89
N PHE A 141 -18.55 12.50 -10.57
CA PHE A 141 -17.27 12.50 -11.29
C PHE A 141 -17.46 12.94 -12.74
N SER A 142 -16.40 13.54 -13.32
CA SER A 142 -16.42 13.95 -14.72
C SER A 142 -16.53 12.72 -15.64
N PRO A 143 -17.06 12.89 -16.87
CA PRO A 143 -17.08 11.79 -17.85
C PRO A 143 -15.70 11.18 -18.10
N LYS A 144 -14.65 12.00 -18.08
CA LYS A 144 -13.25 11.55 -18.25
C LYS A 144 -12.82 10.63 -17.11
N MET A 145 -13.13 11.00 -15.85
CA MET A 145 -12.81 10.17 -14.69
C MET A 145 -13.61 8.87 -14.70
N ARG A 146 -14.90 8.94 -15.01
CA ARG A 146 -15.75 7.75 -15.11
C ARG A 146 -15.24 6.77 -16.15
N ALA A 147 -14.74 7.27 -17.29
CA ALA A 147 -14.13 6.44 -18.31
C ALA A 147 -12.87 5.73 -17.81
N LYS A 148 -12.06 6.39 -16.97
CA LYS A 148 -10.89 5.76 -16.34
C LYS A 148 -11.30 4.63 -15.39
N PHE A 149 -12.35 4.81 -14.61
CA PHE A 149 -12.86 3.76 -13.72
C PHE A 149 -13.33 2.54 -14.52
N PHE A 150 -14.09 2.78 -15.57
CA PHE A 150 -14.55 1.73 -16.46
C PHE A 150 -13.38 0.98 -17.11
N ALA A 151 -12.39 1.69 -17.61
CA ALA A 151 -11.22 1.08 -18.23
C ALA A 151 -10.42 0.22 -17.22
N THR A 152 -10.41 0.59 -15.94
CA THR A 152 -9.75 -0.17 -14.88
C THR A 152 -10.47 -1.49 -14.61
N VAL A 153 -11.80 -1.50 -14.63
CA VAL A 153 -12.62 -2.72 -14.52
C VAL A 153 -12.37 -3.68 -15.70
N ALA A 154 -12.23 -3.14 -16.90
CA ALA A 154 -12.14 -3.91 -18.14
C ALA A 154 -10.78 -4.63 -18.35
N ARG A 155 -9.81 -4.44 -17.44
CA ARG A 155 -8.48 -5.07 -17.55
C ARG A 155 -8.48 -6.56 -17.12
#